data_c4ab87c079260bfec81441f499ef6e5f
#
_entry.id   c4ab87c079260bfec81441f499ef6e5f
#
_cell.length_a   1.000
_cell.length_b   1.000
_cell.length_c   1.000
_cell.angle_alpha   90.00
_cell.angle_beta   90.00
_cell.angle_gamma   90.00
#
_symmetry.space_group_name_H-M   'P 1'
#
loop_
_entity.id
_entity.type
_entity.pdbx_description
1 polymer ?
#
loop_
_entity_poly.entity_id
_entity_poly.type
_entity_poly.pdbx_seq_one_letter_code
_entity_poly.pdbx_strand_id
1 'polypeptide(L)'
;MKITLLADDAVRLEPIPGPMTIEAPTAETAYSPFHMLASALATCVFSVIESWASHAKLRLDDLTIDVRWKFADDPHRVGDFAISFDWPSLPANRIAAARRVAELCTVHATLHHPPHISVEPATRADANHPATPATPAGSAA
;
A
#
# COMPACT_ATOMS: atom_id res chain seq x y z
N MET A 1 -11.88 5.28 4.22
CA MET A 1 -10.40 5.39 4.18
C MET A 1 -10.03 6.53 3.26
N LYS A 2 -9.12 7.40 3.68
CA LYS A 2 -8.70 8.56 2.88
C LYS A 2 -7.20 8.51 2.62
N ILE A 3 -6.81 8.75 1.36
CA ILE A 3 -5.42 8.96 0.98
C ILE A 3 -5.26 10.40 0.52
N THR A 4 -4.32 11.12 1.10
CA THR A 4 -3.97 12.49 0.74
C THR A 4 -2.59 12.49 0.09
N LEU A 5 -2.46 13.12 -1.08
CA LEU A 5 -1.16 13.40 -1.69
C LEU A 5 -0.49 14.52 -0.91
N LEU A 6 0.68 14.25 -0.33
CA LEU A 6 1.40 15.26 0.48
C LEU A 6 2.37 16.07 -0.37
N ALA A 7 2.99 15.44 -1.37
CA ALA A 7 3.99 16.00 -2.29
C ALA A 7 4.09 15.10 -3.53
N ASP A 8 4.94 15.45 -4.49
CA ASP A 8 5.21 14.65 -5.69
C ASP A 8 5.78 13.26 -5.38
N ASP A 9 6.30 13.07 -4.16
CA ASP A 9 6.96 11.86 -3.68
C ASP A 9 6.39 11.35 -2.33
N ALA A 10 5.18 11.75 -1.95
CA ALA A 10 4.61 11.39 -0.65
C ALA A 10 3.08 11.28 -0.64
N VAL A 11 2.58 10.24 0.05
CA VAL A 11 1.15 10.07 0.37
C VAL A 11 0.98 9.80 1.86
N ARG A 12 -0.21 10.15 2.37
CA ARG A 12 -0.68 9.81 3.72
C ARG A 12 -1.99 9.07 3.63
N LEU A 13 -2.10 7.96 4.36
CA LEU A 13 -3.32 7.22 4.58
C LEU A 13 -3.89 7.51 5.98
N GLU A 14 -5.19 7.78 6.02
CA GLU A 14 -5.98 8.00 7.25
C GLU A 14 -7.18 7.03 7.25
N PRO A 15 -7.45 6.30 8.35
CA PRO A 15 -8.53 5.33 8.44
C PRO A 15 -9.90 6.00 8.70
N ILE A 16 -10.25 7.00 7.92
CA ILE A 16 -11.53 7.71 8.03
C ILE A 16 -12.66 6.79 7.54
N PRO A 17 -13.78 6.65 8.29
CA PRO A 17 -14.94 5.87 7.86
C PRO A 17 -15.50 6.33 6.52
N GLY A 18 -15.94 5.39 5.70
CA GLY A 18 -16.54 5.65 4.39
C GLY A 18 -15.79 5.01 3.22
N PRO A 19 -16.15 5.32 1.99
CA PRO A 19 -15.49 4.80 0.80
C PRO A 19 -14.03 5.30 0.76
N MET A 20 -13.19 4.58 0.02
CA MET A 20 -11.82 5.03 -0.23
C MET A 20 -11.85 6.29 -1.11
N THR A 21 -11.20 7.34 -0.64
CA THR A 21 -11.00 8.59 -1.39
C THR A 21 -9.52 8.88 -1.55
N ILE A 22 -9.16 9.52 -2.67
CA ILE A 22 -7.82 10.01 -2.94
C ILE A 22 -7.94 11.49 -3.26
N GLU A 23 -7.26 12.33 -2.49
CA GLU A 23 -7.37 13.79 -2.58
C GLU A 23 -5.99 14.42 -2.77
N ALA A 24 -5.94 15.47 -3.59
CA ALA A 24 -4.79 16.35 -3.69
C ALA A 24 -5.12 17.68 -2.98
N PRO A 25 -4.20 18.22 -2.17
CA PRO A 25 -4.45 19.48 -1.44
C PRO A 25 -4.47 20.70 -2.37
N THR A 26 -3.85 20.61 -3.54
CA THR A 26 -3.80 21.66 -4.56
C THR A 26 -4.03 21.08 -5.96
N ALA A 27 -4.48 21.93 -6.89
CA ALA A 27 -4.65 21.55 -8.29
C ALA A 27 -3.32 21.24 -9.01
N GLU A 28 -2.21 21.66 -8.43
CA GLU A 28 -0.85 21.47 -8.98
C GLU A 28 -0.30 20.08 -8.65
N THR A 29 -0.82 19.43 -7.61
CA THR A 29 -0.39 18.08 -7.22
C THR A 29 -1.09 17.05 -8.10
N ALA A 30 -0.36 16.48 -9.06
CA ALA A 30 -0.89 15.47 -9.97
C ALA A 30 -0.71 14.05 -9.41
N TYR A 31 -1.76 13.25 -9.51
CA TYR A 31 -1.71 11.83 -9.12
C TYR A 31 -0.95 11.01 -10.17
N SER A 32 0.28 10.63 -9.85
CA SER A 32 1.18 9.88 -10.71
C SER A 32 1.06 8.35 -10.49
N PRO A 33 1.58 7.50 -11.39
CA PRO A 33 1.68 6.04 -11.17
C PRO A 33 2.42 5.68 -9.87
N PHE A 34 3.37 6.51 -9.44
CA PHE A 34 4.11 6.27 -8.20
C PHE A 34 3.27 6.58 -6.95
N HIS A 35 2.37 7.57 -7.02
CA HIS A 35 1.35 7.77 -5.99
C HIS A 35 0.42 6.55 -5.90
N MET A 36 0.05 5.91 -7.02
CA MET A 36 -0.74 4.66 -7.01
C MET A 36 0.03 3.54 -6.31
N LEU A 37 1.31 3.37 -6.61
CA LEU A 37 2.15 2.34 -5.99
C LEU A 37 2.31 2.58 -4.48
N ALA A 38 2.58 3.82 -4.08
CA ALA A 38 2.67 4.21 -2.67
C ALA A 38 1.34 4.05 -1.93
N SER A 39 0.20 4.38 -2.60
CA SER A 39 -1.14 4.16 -2.04
C SER A 39 -1.44 2.67 -1.83
N ALA A 40 -1.04 1.81 -2.78
CA ALA A 40 -1.17 0.36 -2.64
C ALA A 40 -0.35 -0.15 -1.46
N LEU A 41 0.88 0.35 -1.30
CA LEU A 41 1.76 -0.02 -0.18
C LEU A 41 1.17 0.44 1.16
N ALA A 42 0.71 1.68 1.27
CA ALA A 42 0.07 2.22 2.47
C ALA A 42 -1.18 1.42 2.85
N THR A 43 -2.04 1.12 1.88
CA THR A 43 -3.28 0.36 2.10
C THR A 43 -2.98 -1.07 2.56
N CYS A 44 -1.99 -1.74 1.97
CA CYS A 44 -1.60 -3.09 2.38
C CYS A 44 -1.02 -3.10 3.81
N VAL A 45 -0.16 -2.15 4.15
CA VAL A 45 0.37 -1.99 5.52
C VAL A 45 -0.77 -1.72 6.51
N PHE A 46 -1.71 -0.84 6.17
CA PHE A 46 -2.89 -0.60 6.99
C PHE A 46 -3.69 -1.90 7.23
N SER A 47 -3.96 -2.69 6.20
CA SER A 47 -4.77 -3.91 6.31
C SER A 47 -4.16 -4.95 7.25
N VAL A 48 -2.84 -5.14 7.23
CA VAL A 48 -2.19 -6.08 8.16
C VAL A 48 -2.18 -5.55 9.60
N ILE A 49 -2.00 -4.23 9.79
CA ILE A 49 -2.11 -3.59 11.09
C ILE A 49 -3.54 -3.67 11.63
N GLU A 50 -4.55 -3.40 10.80
CA GLU A 50 -5.97 -3.46 11.17
C GLU A 50 -6.37 -4.87 11.63
N SER A 51 -5.98 -5.89 10.87
CA SER A 51 -6.24 -7.29 11.24
C SER A 51 -5.64 -7.62 12.61
N TRP A 52 -4.38 -7.27 12.83
CA TRP A 52 -3.73 -7.49 14.14
C TRP A 52 -4.36 -6.67 15.26
N ALA A 53 -4.63 -5.39 15.04
CA ALA A 53 -5.21 -4.48 16.03
C ALA A 53 -6.60 -4.93 16.47
N SER A 54 -7.42 -5.42 15.54
CA SER A 54 -8.75 -5.99 15.82
C SER A 54 -8.66 -7.16 16.81
N HIS A 55 -7.74 -8.10 16.58
CA HIS A 55 -7.50 -9.22 17.50
C HIS A 55 -6.95 -8.75 18.86
N ALA A 56 -6.09 -7.73 18.85
CA ALA A 56 -5.50 -7.16 20.06
C ALA A 56 -6.41 -6.15 20.77
N LYS A 57 -7.62 -5.86 20.24
CA LYS A 57 -8.61 -4.89 20.72
C LYS A 57 -8.02 -3.47 20.86
N LEU A 58 -7.20 -3.08 19.90
CA LEU A 58 -6.59 -1.74 19.82
C LEU A 58 -7.45 -0.82 18.96
N ARG A 59 -7.48 0.47 19.30
CA ARG A 59 -8.15 1.51 18.50
C ARG A 59 -7.25 1.92 17.35
N LEU A 60 -7.84 2.25 16.21
CA LEU A 60 -7.15 2.62 14.97
C LEU A 60 -7.50 4.02 14.46
N ASP A 61 -8.42 4.70 15.11
CA ASP A 61 -9.00 5.96 14.67
C ASP A 61 -8.00 7.14 14.62
N ASP A 62 -6.85 7.00 15.29
CA ASP A 62 -5.77 7.98 15.32
C ASP A 62 -4.48 7.48 14.61
N LEU A 63 -4.54 6.33 13.93
CA LEU A 63 -3.42 5.83 13.14
C LEU A 63 -3.32 6.63 11.83
N THR A 64 -2.12 7.10 11.50
CA THR A 64 -1.79 7.59 10.15
C THR A 64 -0.58 6.83 9.61
N ILE A 65 -0.54 6.64 8.29
CA ILE A 65 0.58 5.98 7.59
C ILE A 65 1.05 6.89 6.49
N ASP A 66 2.31 7.32 6.56
CA ASP A 66 2.99 8.10 5.53
C ASP A 66 3.90 7.19 4.72
N VAL A 67 3.83 7.29 3.41
CA VAL A 67 4.73 6.62 2.46
C VAL A 67 5.40 7.69 1.61
N ARG A 68 6.72 7.67 1.60
CA ARG A 68 7.59 8.54 0.79
C ARG A 68 8.49 7.69 -0.06
N TRP A 69 8.93 8.21 -1.21
CA TRP A 69 9.86 7.49 -2.07
C TRP A 69 10.93 8.42 -2.65
N LYS A 70 12.00 7.81 -3.13
CA LYS A 70 13.06 8.47 -3.87
C LYS A 70 13.37 7.69 -5.12
N PHE A 71 13.71 8.42 -6.18
CA PHE A 71 14.16 7.81 -7.43
C PHE A 71 15.64 7.48 -7.38
N ALA A 72 16.01 6.39 -8.05
CA ALA A 72 17.37 6.07 -8.47
C ALA A 72 17.47 6.30 -9.98
N ASP A 73 18.65 6.69 -10.46
CA ASP A 73 18.83 7.16 -11.83
C ASP A 73 19.19 6.05 -12.82
N ASP A 74 19.88 4.99 -12.39
CA ASP A 74 20.35 3.93 -13.30
C ASP A 74 19.94 2.52 -12.83
N PRO A 75 18.93 1.91 -13.45
CA PRO A 75 17.93 2.52 -14.32
C PRO A 75 17.00 3.45 -13.54
N HIS A 76 16.35 4.39 -14.21
CA HIS A 76 15.37 5.27 -13.57
C HIS A 76 14.19 4.47 -13.01
N ARG A 77 14.09 4.41 -11.68
CA ARG A 77 13.08 3.66 -10.92
C ARG A 77 12.92 4.24 -9.52
N VAL A 78 11.88 3.84 -8.80
CA VAL A 78 11.88 4.06 -7.35
C VAL A 78 12.98 3.18 -6.75
N GLY A 79 13.94 3.80 -6.10
CA GLY A 79 15.08 3.14 -5.46
C GLY A 79 14.89 2.92 -3.95
N ASP A 80 14.01 3.72 -3.33
CA ASP A 80 13.76 3.69 -1.89
C ASP A 80 12.31 4.04 -1.58
N PHE A 81 11.69 3.28 -0.67
CA PHE A 81 10.41 3.60 -0.03
C PHE A 81 10.63 3.71 1.47
N ALA A 82 10.23 4.83 2.06
CA ALA A 82 10.18 5.03 3.50
C ALA A 82 8.71 4.99 3.96
N ILE A 83 8.39 4.05 4.85
CA ILE A 83 7.08 3.93 5.47
C ILE A 83 7.23 4.34 6.93
N SER A 84 6.40 5.28 7.36
CA SER A 84 6.26 5.63 8.78
C SER A 84 4.80 5.59 9.17
N PHE A 85 4.53 5.26 10.41
CA PHE A 85 3.20 5.37 10.98
C PHE A 85 3.26 6.14 12.30
N ASP A 86 2.26 6.98 12.49
CA ASP A 86 1.99 7.67 13.75
C ASP A 86 0.69 7.11 14.34
N TRP A 87 0.77 6.62 15.57
CA TRP A 87 -0.34 5.98 16.26
C TRP A 87 -0.35 6.35 17.73
N PRO A 88 -0.84 7.55 18.08
CA PRO A 88 -0.80 8.10 19.43
C PRO A 88 -1.42 7.22 20.52
N SER A 89 -2.52 6.52 20.22
CA SER A 89 -3.19 5.64 21.19
C SER A 89 -2.51 4.28 21.36
N LEU A 90 -1.47 3.94 20.56
CA LEU A 90 -0.78 2.66 20.67
C LEU A 90 0.05 2.59 21.95
N PRO A 91 -0.17 1.60 22.83
CA PRO A 91 0.67 1.42 24.02
C PRO A 91 2.15 1.23 23.66
N ALA A 92 3.06 1.88 24.38
CA ALA A 92 4.49 1.88 24.09
C ALA A 92 5.09 0.46 23.97
N ASN A 93 4.62 -0.48 24.80
CA ASN A 93 5.04 -1.89 24.76
C ASN A 93 4.55 -2.66 23.52
N ARG A 94 3.68 -2.08 22.68
CA ARG A 94 3.15 -2.66 21.44
C ARG A 94 3.82 -2.12 20.17
N ILE A 95 4.61 -1.05 20.25
CA ILE A 95 5.25 -0.40 19.08
C ILE A 95 6.11 -1.41 18.30
N ALA A 96 6.94 -2.20 18.97
CA ALA A 96 7.78 -3.20 18.32
C ALA A 96 6.95 -4.31 17.63
N ALA A 97 5.80 -4.66 18.18
CA ALA A 97 4.89 -5.62 17.56
C ALA A 97 4.21 -5.03 16.33
N ALA A 98 3.70 -3.80 16.41
CA ALA A 98 3.08 -3.09 15.28
C ALA A 98 4.06 -2.97 14.10
N ARG A 99 5.33 -2.65 14.36
CA ARG A 99 6.36 -2.60 13.33
C ARG A 99 6.54 -3.95 12.63
N ARG A 100 6.70 -5.04 13.37
CA ARG A 100 6.82 -6.39 12.78
C ARG A 100 5.58 -6.79 11.98
N VAL A 101 4.39 -6.39 12.44
CA VAL A 101 3.15 -6.64 11.69
C VAL A 101 3.12 -5.86 10.38
N ALA A 102 3.53 -4.59 10.38
CA ALA A 102 3.62 -3.79 9.16
C ALA A 102 4.54 -4.43 8.09
N GLU A 103 5.60 -5.12 8.51
CA GLU A 103 6.53 -5.84 7.63
C GLU A 103 5.89 -7.08 6.96
N LEU A 104 4.74 -7.58 7.45
CA LEU A 104 4.01 -8.71 6.85
C LEU A 104 3.18 -8.32 5.62
N CYS A 105 3.20 -7.08 5.20
CA CYS A 105 2.48 -6.60 4.02
C CYS A 105 2.96 -7.33 2.74
N THR A 106 2.02 -7.91 1.98
CA THR A 106 2.34 -8.66 0.75
C THR A 106 2.85 -7.76 -0.37
N VAL A 107 2.39 -6.50 -0.47
CA VAL A 107 2.95 -5.53 -1.43
C VAL A 107 4.41 -5.22 -1.08
N HIS A 108 4.73 -5.06 0.22
CA HIS A 108 6.11 -4.90 0.68
C HIS A 108 6.96 -6.13 0.30
N ALA A 109 6.47 -7.34 0.56
CA ALA A 109 7.16 -8.57 0.17
C ALA A 109 7.37 -8.66 -1.36
N THR A 110 6.39 -8.25 -2.16
CA THR A 110 6.47 -8.23 -3.63
C THR A 110 7.54 -7.24 -4.12
N LEU A 111 7.70 -6.08 -3.48
CA LEU A 111 8.73 -5.12 -3.83
C LEU A 111 10.14 -5.59 -3.44
N HIS A 112 10.27 -6.34 -2.35
CA HIS A 112 11.55 -6.95 -1.93
C HIS A 112 11.94 -8.18 -2.75
N HIS A 113 10.96 -8.91 -3.28
CA HIS A 113 11.13 -10.10 -4.11
C HIS A 113 10.33 -9.90 -5.40
N PRO A 114 10.83 -9.05 -6.32
CA PRO A 114 10.05 -8.66 -7.49
C PRO A 114 9.69 -9.87 -8.35
N PRO A 115 8.42 -9.93 -8.82
CA PRO A 115 7.98 -10.99 -9.72
C PRO A 115 8.65 -10.82 -11.10
N HIS A 116 8.68 -11.92 -11.85
CA HIS A 116 8.99 -11.83 -13.27
C HIS A 116 7.86 -11.07 -13.98
N ILE A 117 8.23 -10.07 -14.79
CA ILE A 117 7.28 -9.29 -15.59
C ILE A 117 7.59 -9.56 -17.06
N SER A 118 6.60 -10.08 -17.79
CA SER A 118 6.64 -10.23 -19.25
C SER A 118 5.73 -9.19 -19.92
N VAL A 119 6.14 -8.73 -21.08
CA VAL A 119 5.35 -7.82 -21.92
C VAL A 119 5.21 -8.46 -23.28
N GLU A 120 3.99 -8.89 -23.61
CA GLU A 120 3.67 -9.53 -24.88
C GLU A 120 2.61 -8.69 -25.61
N PRO A 121 2.76 -8.46 -26.92
CA PRO A 121 1.69 -7.83 -27.71
C PRO A 121 0.48 -8.78 -27.76
N ALA A 122 -0.72 -8.27 -27.46
CA ALA A 122 -1.94 -9.07 -27.62
C ALA A 122 -2.13 -9.44 -29.10
N THR A 123 -2.20 -10.72 -29.42
CA THR A 123 -2.58 -11.19 -30.77
C THR A 123 -4.10 -11.18 -30.88
N ARG A 124 -4.63 -11.03 -32.13
CA ARG A 124 -6.10 -11.07 -32.36
C ARG A 124 -6.76 -12.37 -31.91
N ALA A 125 -6.01 -13.45 -31.76
CA ALA A 125 -6.49 -14.73 -31.24
C ALA A 125 -6.80 -14.67 -29.72
N ASP A 126 -6.04 -13.86 -28.95
CA ASP A 126 -6.19 -13.74 -27.50
C ASP A 126 -7.40 -12.89 -27.11
N ALA A 127 -7.87 -12.00 -28.02
CA ALA A 127 -9.04 -11.14 -27.78
C ALA A 127 -10.36 -11.92 -27.65
N ASN A 128 -10.40 -13.21 -28.05
CA ASN A 128 -11.58 -14.08 -27.99
C ASN A 128 -11.59 -15.04 -26.79
N HIS A 129 -10.58 -14.97 -25.91
CA HIS A 129 -10.53 -15.81 -24.71
C HIS A 129 -11.03 -15.00 -23.52
N PRO A 130 -12.21 -15.33 -22.92
CA PRO A 130 -12.66 -14.66 -21.71
C PRO A 130 -11.62 -14.93 -20.61
N ALA A 131 -11.19 -13.87 -19.93
CA ALA A 131 -10.25 -13.98 -18.81
C ALA A 131 -10.77 -15.04 -17.82
N THR A 132 -10.00 -16.10 -17.62
CA THR A 132 -10.32 -17.12 -16.63
C THR A 132 -10.31 -16.46 -15.25
N PRO A 133 -11.40 -16.45 -14.49
CA PRO A 133 -11.40 -15.89 -13.16
C PRO A 133 -10.35 -16.62 -12.30
N ALA A 134 -9.52 -15.84 -11.61
CA ALA A 134 -8.53 -16.39 -10.69
C ALA A 134 -9.24 -17.27 -9.69
N THR A 135 -8.87 -18.54 -9.61
CA THR A 135 -9.39 -19.49 -8.61
C THR A 135 -8.98 -18.96 -7.23
N PRO A 136 -9.90 -18.73 -6.29
CA PRO A 136 -9.54 -18.32 -4.95
C PRO A 136 -8.66 -19.41 -4.35
N ALA A 137 -7.49 -19.03 -3.81
CA ALA A 137 -6.61 -19.95 -3.10
C ALA A 137 -7.43 -20.61 -1.98
N GLY A 138 -7.54 -21.93 -2.04
CA GLY A 138 -8.32 -22.71 -1.12
C GLY A 138 -7.90 -22.43 0.32
N SER A 139 -8.88 -22.14 1.17
CA SER A 139 -8.78 -22.14 2.61
C SER A 139 -8.33 -23.56 3.03
N ALA A 140 -7.06 -23.69 3.39
CA ALA A 140 -6.60 -24.87 4.10
C ALA A 140 -7.06 -24.75 5.56
N ALA A 141 -7.85 -25.74 6.00
CA ALA A 141 -8.35 -25.91 7.35
C ALA A 141 -7.24 -26.13 8.38
#